data_a4899c0a31e871b1e84f1e843d518883
#
_entry.id   a4899c0a31e871b1e84f1e843d518883
#
_cell.length_a   1.000
_cell.length_b   1.000
_cell.length_c   1.000
_cell.angle_alpha   90.00
_cell.angle_beta   90.00
_cell.angle_gamma   90.00
#
_symmetry.space_group_name_H-M   'P 1'
#
loop_
_entity.id
_entity.type
_entity.pdbx_description
1 polymer ?
#
loop_
_entity_poly.entity_id
_entity_poly.type
_entity_poly.pdbx_seq_one_letter_code
_entity_poly.pdbx_strand_id
1 'polypeptide(L)'
;MRTINKEEILAKLGHVVVLKGGQSAEREISLISGHAVFRGLQRLGVQSSVIDVDDSIISDLKKAKPDLVFNMLHGQGGEDGVIQGLLEIMGIPY
;
A
#
# COMPACT_ATOMS: atom_id res chain seq x y z
N MET A 1 4.27 18.94 -25.32
CA MET A 1 4.03 18.00 -24.20
C MET A 1 5.33 17.69 -23.51
N ARG A 2 5.36 17.82 -22.20
CA ARG A 2 6.57 17.49 -21.45
C ARG A 2 6.71 15.97 -21.27
N THR A 3 7.90 15.45 -21.55
CA THR A 3 8.21 14.06 -21.25
C THR A 3 8.62 13.94 -19.79
N ILE A 4 7.93 13.09 -19.03
CA ILE A 4 8.26 12.82 -17.65
C ILE A 4 9.21 11.62 -17.63
N ASN A 5 10.39 11.76 -17.03
CA ASN A 5 11.34 10.67 -16.94
C ASN A 5 11.06 9.80 -15.69
N LYS A 6 11.68 8.63 -15.66
CA LYS A 6 11.51 7.67 -14.57
C LYS A 6 11.90 8.25 -13.22
N GLU A 7 12.99 9.00 -13.15
CA GLU A 7 13.49 9.57 -11.90
C GLU A 7 12.50 10.57 -11.30
N GLU A 8 11.87 11.40 -12.15
CA GLU A 8 10.84 12.34 -11.69
C GLU A 8 9.63 11.62 -11.13
N ILE A 9 9.21 10.53 -11.78
CA ILE A 9 8.08 9.71 -11.31
C ILE A 9 8.40 9.09 -9.95
N LEU A 10 9.59 8.50 -9.82
CA LEU A 10 10.01 7.87 -8.56
C LEU A 10 10.08 8.89 -7.42
N ALA A 11 10.61 10.08 -7.69
CA ALA A 11 10.68 11.14 -6.69
C ALA A 11 9.30 11.58 -6.20
N LYS A 12 8.31 11.65 -7.10
CA LYS A 12 6.94 12.02 -6.76
C LYS A 12 6.21 10.94 -5.98
N LEU A 13 6.50 9.67 -6.24
CA LEU A 13 5.87 8.56 -5.51
C LEU A 13 6.30 8.51 -4.06
N GLY A 14 7.56 8.88 -3.78
CA GLY A 14 8.09 8.82 -2.41
C GLY A 14 8.10 7.40 -1.86
N HIS A 15 7.69 7.26 -0.59
CA HIS A 15 7.60 5.95 0.06
C HIS A 15 6.22 5.34 -0.18
N VAL A 16 6.19 4.20 -0.85
CA VAL A 16 4.96 3.47 -1.17
C VAL A 16 4.84 2.28 -0.23
N VAL A 17 3.71 2.18 0.46
CA VAL A 17 3.43 1.05 1.34
C VAL A 17 2.35 0.18 0.69
N VAL A 18 2.60 -1.12 0.64
CA VAL A 18 1.65 -2.12 0.15
C VAL A 18 0.97 -2.75 1.35
N LEU A 19 -0.35 -2.64 1.43
CA LEU A 19 -1.15 -3.32 2.45
C LEU A 19 -1.56 -4.68 1.89
N LYS A 20 -1.29 -5.73 2.66
CA LYS A 20 -1.62 -7.11 2.29
C LYS A 20 -2.15 -7.88 3.48
N GLY A 21 -2.72 -9.05 3.23
CA GLY A 21 -3.20 -9.95 4.26
C GLY A 21 -4.61 -9.63 4.72
N GLY A 22 -4.72 -9.07 5.91
CA GLY A 22 -6.01 -8.81 6.54
C GLY A 22 -6.61 -10.05 7.18
N GLN A 23 -7.87 -9.95 7.59
CA GLN A 23 -8.55 -11.01 8.36
C GLN A 23 -9.66 -11.72 7.57
N SER A 24 -9.84 -11.38 6.30
CA SER A 24 -10.89 -12.01 5.50
C SER A 24 -10.50 -13.43 5.09
N ALA A 25 -11.50 -14.19 4.59
CA ALA A 25 -11.25 -15.50 4.02
C ALA A 25 -10.34 -15.46 2.79
N GLU A 26 -10.14 -14.29 2.22
CA GLU A 26 -9.28 -14.08 1.04
C GLU A 26 -7.86 -13.64 1.41
N ARG A 27 -7.46 -13.82 2.67
CA ARG A 27 -6.14 -13.42 3.16
C ARG A 27 -5.00 -13.98 2.32
N GLU A 28 -5.04 -15.25 1.96
CA GLU A 28 -3.96 -15.88 1.18
C GLU A 28 -3.80 -15.25 -0.19
N ILE A 29 -4.91 -14.93 -0.85
CA ILE A 29 -4.88 -14.24 -2.15
C ILE A 29 -4.25 -12.86 -2.00
N SER A 30 -4.61 -12.14 -0.94
CA SER A 30 -4.05 -10.83 -0.65
C SER A 30 -2.55 -10.88 -0.39
N LEU A 31 -2.07 -11.91 0.32
CA LEU A 31 -0.64 -12.08 0.57
C LEU A 31 0.13 -12.28 -0.74
N ILE A 32 -0.42 -13.09 -1.65
CA ILE A 32 0.20 -13.35 -2.96
C ILE A 32 0.21 -12.09 -3.82
N SER A 33 -0.94 -11.44 -3.98
CA SER A 33 -1.05 -10.25 -4.82
C SER A 33 -0.26 -9.07 -4.25
N GLY A 34 -0.28 -8.89 -2.94
CA GLY A 34 0.51 -7.86 -2.27
C GLY A 34 2.01 -8.05 -2.45
N HIS A 35 2.48 -9.29 -2.34
CA HIS A 35 3.88 -9.62 -2.57
C HIS A 35 4.29 -9.34 -4.02
N ALA A 36 3.43 -9.68 -4.99
CA ALA A 36 3.70 -9.44 -6.40
C ALA A 36 3.82 -7.93 -6.70
N VAL A 37 2.92 -7.11 -6.14
CA VAL A 37 2.98 -5.66 -6.28
C VAL A 37 4.26 -5.11 -5.67
N PHE A 38 4.60 -5.52 -4.45
CA PHE A 38 5.81 -5.09 -3.77
C PHE A 38 7.07 -5.41 -4.60
N ARG A 39 7.17 -6.65 -5.12
CA ARG A 39 8.30 -7.05 -5.96
C ARG A 39 8.38 -6.19 -7.23
N GLY A 40 7.24 -5.88 -7.83
CA GLY A 40 7.20 -5.00 -9.00
C GLY A 40 7.69 -3.60 -8.70
N LEU A 41 7.30 -3.05 -7.57
CA LEU A 41 7.77 -1.73 -7.13
C LEU A 41 9.27 -1.71 -6.88
N GLN A 42 9.81 -2.77 -6.27
CA GLN A 42 11.25 -2.90 -6.05
C GLN A 42 12.02 -2.92 -7.37
N ARG A 43 11.52 -3.66 -8.38
CA ARG A 43 12.16 -3.71 -9.70
C ARG A 43 12.19 -2.37 -10.39
N LEU A 44 11.17 -1.53 -10.15
CA LEU A 44 11.10 -0.19 -10.70
C LEU A 44 11.96 0.83 -9.94
N GLY A 45 12.54 0.43 -8.80
CA GLY A 45 13.35 1.31 -7.98
C GLY A 45 12.55 2.19 -7.04
N VAL A 46 11.27 1.89 -6.82
CA VAL A 46 10.42 2.63 -5.87
C VAL A 46 10.80 2.27 -4.45
N GLN A 47 10.99 3.27 -3.59
CA GLN A 47 11.13 3.04 -2.15
C GLN A 47 9.80 2.48 -1.63
N SER A 48 9.80 1.22 -1.21
CA SER A 48 8.56 0.54 -0.85
C SER A 48 8.75 -0.39 0.33
N SER A 49 7.66 -0.64 1.03
CA SER A 49 7.58 -1.61 2.11
C SER A 49 6.21 -2.24 2.12
N VAL A 50 6.04 -3.30 2.89
CA VAL A 50 4.77 -4.00 3.03
C VAL A 50 4.32 -3.97 4.47
N ILE A 51 3.01 -3.95 4.66
CA ILE A 51 2.39 -4.13 5.97
C ILE A 51 1.39 -5.26 5.84
N ASP A 52 1.55 -6.29 6.65
CA ASP A 52 0.54 -7.32 6.86
C ASP A 52 -0.46 -6.75 7.86
N VAL A 53 -1.67 -6.48 7.40
CA VAL A 53 -2.64 -5.69 8.16
C VAL A 53 -3.19 -6.51 9.33
N ASP A 54 -3.07 -5.92 10.52
CA ASP A 54 -3.60 -6.46 11.78
C ASP A 54 -4.06 -5.31 12.69
N ASP A 55 -4.25 -5.59 13.97
CA ASP A 55 -4.69 -4.58 14.94
C ASP A 55 -3.70 -3.43 15.11
N SER A 56 -2.47 -3.60 14.67
CA SER A 56 -1.43 -2.57 14.76
C SER A 56 -1.39 -1.64 13.55
N ILE A 57 -2.38 -1.69 12.65
CA ILE A 57 -2.34 -0.95 11.37
C ILE A 57 -2.12 0.55 11.56
N ILE A 58 -2.76 1.16 12.53
CA ILE A 58 -2.61 2.62 12.77
C ILE A 58 -1.17 2.94 13.18
N SER A 59 -0.63 2.18 14.13
CA SER A 59 0.74 2.34 14.59
C SER A 59 1.75 2.09 13.46
N ASP A 60 1.52 1.04 12.69
CA ASP A 60 2.38 0.66 11.57
C ASP A 60 2.41 1.76 10.49
N LEU A 61 1.25 2.33 10.15
CA LEU A 61 1.17 3.43 9.19
C LEU A 61 1.87 4.69 9.70
N LYS A 62 1.71 5.01 11.00
CA LYS A 62 2.39 6.16 11.59
C LYS A 62 3.90 6.02 11.54
N LYS A 63 4.43 4.83 11.75
CA LYS A 63 5.86 4.55 11.68
C LYS A 63 6.39 4.58 10.26
N ALA A 64 5.63 4.00 9.33
CA ALA A 64 6.04 3.90 7.93
C ALA A 64 6.01 5.25 7.22
N LYS A 65 5.11 6.15 7.60
CA LYS A 65 4.93 7.49 6.98
C LYS A 65 4.84 7.39 5.46
N PRO A 66 3.84 6.66 4.92
CA PRO A 66 3.75 6.47 3.49
C PRO A 66 3.31 7.75 2.78
N ASP A 67 3.84 7.96 1.59
CA ASP A 67 3.36 8.99 0.67
C ASP A 67 2.21 8.48 -0.18
N LEU A 68 2.16 7.17 -0.40
CA LEU A 68 1.10 6.50 -1.15
C LEU A 68 0.93 5.08 -0.63
N VAL A 69 -0.30 4.61 -0.60
CA VAL A 69 -0.63 3.25 -0.20
C VAL A 69 -1.26 2.49 -1.38
N PHE A 70 -0.75 1.29 -1.66
CA PHE A 70 -1.43 0.31 -2.49
C PHE A 70 -2.22 -0.63 -1.58
N ASN A 71 -3.55 -0.59 -1.71
CA ASN A 71 -4.41 -1.46 -0.92
C ASN A 71 -4.68 -2.76 -1.68
N MET A 72 -3.96 -3.81 -1.31
CA MET A 72 -4.11 -5.14 -1.89
C MET A 72 -4.92 -6.08 -1.01
N LEU A 73 -5.65 -5.52 -0.03
CA LEU A 73 -6.57 -6.30 0.78
C LEU A 73 -7.78 -6.71 -0.06
N HIS A 74 -8.30 -7.90 0.21
CA HIS A 74 -9.48 -8.45 -0.45
C HIS A 74 -10.57 -8.73 0.58
N GLY A 75 -11.83 -8.65 0.13
CA GLY A 75 -12.99 -8.94 0.98
C GLY A 75 -13.23 -7.90 2.05
N GLN A 76 -13.76 -8.35 3.17
CA GLN A 76 -14.14 -7.47 4.28
C GLN A 76 -12.91 -6.74 4.85
N GLY A 77 -13.06 -5.45 5.05
CA GLY A 77 -12.00 -4.57 5.53
C GLY A 77 -11.19 -3.92 4.42
N GLY A 78 -11.01 -4.58 3.26
CA GLY A 78 -10.23 -4.08 2.13
C GLY A 78 -11.05 -3.54 0.98
N GLU A 79 -12.20 -4.17 0.70
CA GLU A 79 -13.06 -3.81 -0.44
C GLU A 79 -14.34 -3.09 -0.02
N ASP A 80 -14.66 -3.07 1.25
CA ASP A 80 -15.92 -2.50 1.78
C ASP A 80 -15.81 -1.05 2.25
N GLY A 81 -14.65 -0.42 2.08
CA GLY A 81 -14.44 0.97 2.45
C GLY A 81 -13.86 1.20 3.84
N VAL A 82 -13.65 0.17 4.64
CA VAL A 82 -13.12 0.34 6.01
C VAL A 82 -11.71 0.89 5.99
N ILE A 83 -10.80 0.24 5.27
CA ILE A 83 -9.40 0.68 5.21
C ILE A 83 -9.28 2.01 4.45
N GLN A 84 -10.08 2.22 3.41
CA GLN A 84 -10.10 3.47 2.67
C GLN A 84 -10.49 4.63 3.57
N GLY A 85 -11.52 4.45 4.42
CA GLY A 85 -11.92 5.46 5.38
C GLY A 85 -10.83 5.80 6.37
N LEU A 86 -10.09 4.80 6.86
CA LEU A 86 -8.96 5.02 7.76
C LEU A 86 -7.87 5.85 7.06
N LEU A 87 -7.51 5.50 5.84
CA LEU A 87 -6.48 6.21 5.09
C LEU A 87 -6.88 7.66 4.82
N GLU A 88 -8.15 7.91 4.52
CA GLU A 88 -8.65 9.27 4.34
C GLU A 88 -8.58 10.08 5.63
N ILE A 89 -8.96 9.50 6.76
CA ILE A 89 -8.86 10.16 8.06
C ILE A 89 -7.41 10.52 8.37
N MET A 90 -6.48 9.65 8.04
CA MET A 90 -5.05 9.88 8.25
C MET A 90 -4.42 10.78 7.19
N GLY A 91 -5.15 11.15 6.14
CA GLY A 91 -4.63 11.98 5.07
C GLY A 91 -3.62 11.29 4.16
N ILE A 92 -3.72 9.98 4.02
CA ILE A 92 -2.80 9.17 3.22
C ILE A 92 -3.42 8.86 1.86
N PRO A 93 -2.80 9.24 0.74
CA PRO A 93 -3.27 8.85 -0.60
C PRO A 93 -3.20 7.33 -0.82
N TYR A 94 -4.18 6.82 -1.57
CA TYR A 94 -4.23 5.39 -1.87
C TYR A 94 -4.79 5.14 -3.27
#